data_1127be362d5544c8e858599f389f28d3
#
_entry.id   1127be362d5544c8e858599f389f28d3
#
_cell.length_a   1.000
_cell.length_b   1.000
_cell.length_c   1.000
_cell.angle_alpha   90.00
_cell.angle_beta   90.00
_cell.angle_gamma   90.00
#
_symmetry.space_group_name_H-M   'P 1'
#
loop_
_entity.id
_entity.type
_entity.pdbx_description
1 polymer ?
#
loop_
_entity_poly.entity_id
_entity_poly.type
_entity_poly.pdbx_seq_one_letter_code
_entity_poly.pdbx_strand_id
1 'polypeptide(L)'
;MENYFNYFTEIEERFQQCRGTRTLLSPLDWALIESWKEARLPLEAVLVGIERSFEKFRKRARPGRAVNSVAYCSQEVLRAAEEARAAQTQNGMPKAAEAPAAAPFSPEEIQGFLRRILEVVDRAKRRGVEQGQQVLGDDLASAAATLREIAAQESSRPTVNLQELEMRLTVLEERLTAALTRASSLELLAGFSNEVQRAMAPYRRKMSAAQIDSLERQFLKKRLLEYYEIPRLSLFFL
;
A
#
# COMPACT_ATOMS: atom_id res chain seq x y z
N MET A 1 17.10 -7.92 0.91
CA MET A 1 15.65 -7.88 1.05
C MET A 1 15.27 -6.43 1.28
N GLU A 2 14.68 -5.78 0.31
CA GLU A 2 14.28 -4.37 0.44
C GLU A 2 13.26 -4.27 1.56
N ASN A 3 13.56 -3.41 2.52
CA ASN A 3 12.72 -3.20 3.69
C ASN A 3 11.37 -2.64 3.22
N TYR A 4 10.27 -3.30 3.59
CA TYR A 4 8.90 -2.90 3.22
C TYR A 4 8.63 -1.43 3.52
N PHE A 5 9.20 -0.92 4.61
CA PHE A 5 9.02 0.44 5.10
C PHE A 5 9.66 1.49 4.22
N ASN A 6 10.81 1.16 3.61
CA ASN A 6 11.51 2.09 2.74
C ASN A 6 10.82 2.27 1.39
N TYR A 7 10.06 1.26 0.91
CA TYR A 7 9.51 1.30 -0.45
C TYR A 7 8.60 2.50 -0.69
N PHE A 8 7.63 2.72 0.19
CA PHE A 8 6.69 3.84 0.06
C PHE A 8 7.36 5.18 0.37
N THR A 9 8.10 5.24 1.47
CA THR A 9 8.78 6.45 1.91
C THR A 9 9.79 6.94 0.88
N GLU A 10 10.62 6.05 0.36
CA GLU A 10 11.61 6.37 -0.66
C GLU A 10 10.96 6.86 -1.97
N ILE A 11 9.85 6.23 -2.39
CA ILE A 11 9.11 6.64 -3.57
C ILE A 11 8.48 8.03 -3.35
N GLU A 12 7.84 8.25 -2.21
CA GLU A 12 7.24 9.54 -1.87
C GLU A 12 8.30 10.63 -1.81
N GLU A 13 9.39 10.41 -1.09
CA GLU A 13 10.48 11.37 -0.98
C GLU A 13 11.11 11.68 -2.34
N ARG A 14 11.38 10.66 -3.14
CA ARG A 14 11.94 10.84 -4.49
C ARG A 14 10.99 11.61 -5.39
N PHE A 15 9.71 11.30 -5.35
CA PHE A 15 8.71 12.01 -6.13
C PHE A 15 8.61 13.48 -5.70
N GLN A 16 8.58 13.77 -4.39
CA GLN A 16 8.56 15.12 -3.85
C GLN A 16 9.83 15.90 -4.20
N GLN A 17 11.01 15.27 -4.10
CA GLN A 17 12.30 15.87 -4.51
C GLN A 17 12.28 16.24 -5.99
N CYS A 18 11.87 15.32 -6.87
CA CYS A 18 11.80 15.58 -8.31
C CYS A 18 10.79 16.67 -8.67
N ARG A 19 9.68 16.75 -7.92
CA ARG A 19 8.62 17.74 -8.10
C ARG A 19 8.98 19.12 -7.55
N GLY A 20 9.85 19.19 -6.54
CA GLY A 20 10.25 20.43 -5.89
C GLY A 20 9.21 20.99 -4.90
N THR A 21 8.14 20.24 -4.59
CA THR A 21 7.09 20.66 -3.64
C THR A 21 6.70 19.50 -2.73
N ARG A 22 6.57 19.77 -1.42
CA ARG A 22 6.06 18.82 -0.43
C ARG A 22 4.53 18.81 -0.49
N THR A 23 3.96 17.96 -1.34
CA THR A 23 2.51 17.74 -1.40
C THR A 23 2.26 16.26 -1.11
N LEU A 24 1.31 15.97 -0.24
CA LEU A 24 0.89 14.60 0.05
C LEU A 24 0.46 13.88 -1.22
N LEU A 25 0.81 12.62 -1.32
CA LEU A 25 0.35 11.75 -2.39
C LEU A 25 -1.17 11.57 -2.33
N SER A 26 -1.80 11.52 -3.49
CA SER A 26 -3.24 11.26 -3.58
C SER A 26 -3.56 9.81 -3.22
N PRO A 27 -4.81 9.48 -2.87
CA PRO A 27 -5.25 8.09 -2.70
C PRO A 27 -4.93 7.19 -3.90
N LEU A 28 -5.03 7.75 -5.11
CA LEU A 28 -4.67 7.06 -6.34
C LEU A 28 -3.16 6.76 -6.44
N ASP A 29 -2.32 7.71 -6.04
CA ASP A 29 -0.87 7.53 -6.05
C ASP A 29 -0.44 6.43 -5.08
N TRP A 30 -1.03 6.40 -3.89
CA TRP A 30 -0.81 5.35 -2.91
C TRP A 30 -1.22 3.97 -3.44
N ALA A 31 -2.42 3.85 -4.01
CA ALA A 31 -2.89 2.61 -4.60
C ALA A 31 -1.97 2.12 -5.75
N LEU A 32 -1.44 3.06 -6.53
CA LEU A 32 -0.51 2.75 -7.62
C LEU A 32 0.83 2.23 -7.09
N ILE A 33 1.42 2.88 -6.09
CA ILE A 33 2.67 2.42 -5.46
C ILE A 33 2.47 1.03 -4.87
N GLU A 34 1.32 0.77 -4.24
CA GLU A 34 0.99 -0.54 -3.71
C GLU A 34 0.87 -1.61 -4.81
N SER A 35 0.26 -1.27 -5.95
CA SER A 35 0.20 -2.17 -7.11
C SER A 35 1.59 -2.51 -7.67
N TRP A 36 2.52 -1.57 -7.68
CA TRP A 36 3.90 -1.83 -8.08
C TRP A 36 4.62 -2.77 -7.13
N LYS A 37 4.37 -2.60 -5.84
CA LYS A 37 4.92 -3.48 -4.82
C LYS A 37 4.37 -4.91 -4.92
N GLU A 38 3.06 -5.08 -5.08
CA GLU A 38 2.44 -6.39 -5.33
C GLU A 38 3.01 -7.07 -6.58
N ALA A 39 3.26 -6.30 -7.64
CA ALA A 39 3.93 -6.75 -8.84
C ALA A 39 5.44 -7.01 -8.64
N ARG A 40 5.96 -6.84 -7.42
CA ARG A 40 7.37 -7.01 -7.04
C ARG A 40 8.34 -6.22 -7.91
N LEU A 41 7.97 -4.97 -8.23
CA LEU A 41 8.88 -4.06 -8.90
C LEU A 41 9.98 -3.65 -7.93
N PRO A 42 11.29 -3.79 -8.30
CA PRO A 42 12.39 -3.37 -7.45
C PRO A 42 12.32 -1.87 -7.16
N LEU A 43 12.57 -1.48 -5.91
CA LEU A 43 12.55 -0.07 -5.49
C LEU A 43 13.45 0.80 -6.37
N GLU A 44 14.69 0.38 -6.59
CA GLU A 44 15.64 1.10 -7.45
C GLU A 44 15.10 1.37 -8.85
N ALA A 45 14.42 0.38 -9.44
CA ALA A 45 13.80 0.55 -10.76
C ALA A 45 12.66 1.58 -10.73
N VAL A 46 11.88 1.60 -9.66
CA VAL A 46 10.81 2.61 -9.48
C VAL A 46 11.41 4.00 -9.34
N LEU A 47 12.44 4.17 -8.50
CA LEU A 47 13.12 5.46 -8.30
C LEU A 47 13.74 5.98 -9.60
N VAL A 48 14.43 5.13 -10.36
CA VAL A 48 14.99 5.46 -11.69
C VAL A 48 13.87 5.85 -12.67
N GLY A 49 12.76 5.13 -12.67
CA GLY A 49 11.61 5.44 -13.53
C GLY A 49 11.01 6.80 -13.22
N ILE A 50 10.89 7.16 -11.94
CA ILE A 50 10.44 8.49 -11.51
C ILE A 50 11.41 9.57 -12.01
N GLU A 51 12.70 9.43 -11.79
CA GLU A 51 13.72 10.40 -12.24
C GLU A 51 13.66 10.60 -13.76
N ARG A 52 13.67 9.53 -14.55
CA ARG A 52 13.56 9.56 -16.01
C ARG A 52 12.30 10.29 -16.49
N SER A 53 11.18 10.09 -15.78
CA SER A 53 9.92 10.75 -16.09
C SER A 53 10.02 12.25 -15.92
N PHE A 54 10.61 12.71 -14.82
CA PHE A 54 10.80 14.13 -14.55
C PHE A 54 11.85 14.77 -15.47
N GLU A 55 12.90 14.06 -15.86
CA GLU A 55 13.84 14.52 -16.88
C GLU A 55 13.17 14.76 -18.22
N LYS A 56 12.35 13.78 -18.66
CA LYS A 56 11.56 13.91 -19.91
C LYS A 56 10.56 15.05 -19.82
N PHE A 57 9.95 15.22 -18.65
CA PHE A 57 9.03 16.33 -18.40
C PHE A 57 9.76 17.67 -18.53
N ARG A 58 10.90 17.86 -17.83
CA ARG A 58 11.70 19.10 -17.89
C ARG A 58 12.14 19.48 -19.30
N LYS A 59 12.49 18.48 -20.12
CA LYS A 59 12.87 18.70 -21.53
C LYS A 59 11.69 19.12 -22.43
N ARG A 60 10.45 18.82 -22.03
CA ARG A 60 9.23 19.04 -22.83
C ARG A 60 8.25 20.03 -22.18
N ALA A 61 8.55 20.48 -20.97
CA ALA A 61 7.63 21.29 -20.19
C ALA A 61 7.42 22.66 -20.83
N ARG A 62 6.14 23.01 -20.98
CA ARG A 62 5.72 24.39 -21.20
C ARG A 62 5.56 25.10 -19.84
N PRO A 63 5.80 26.42 -19.76
CA PRO A 63 5.59 27.19 -18.53
C PRO A 63 4.21 26.90 -17.91
N GLY A 64 4.17 26.69 -16.59
CA GLY A 64 2.92 26.48 -15.87
C GLY A 64 2.40 25.04 -15.77
N ARG A 65 3.08 24.05 -16.35
CA ARG A 65 2.73 22.64 -16.16
C ARG A 65 3.53 22.01 -15.03
N ALA A 66 2.88 21.20 -14.21
CA ALA A 66 3.51 20.42 -13.13
C ALA A 66 3.07 18.95 -13.22
N VAL A 67 3.93 18.04 -12.74
CA VAL A 67 3.56 16.63 -12.56
C VAL A 67 2.88 16.51 -11.20
N ASN A 68 1.58 16.19 -11.19
CA ASN A 68 0.76 16.18 -9.99
C ASN A 68 0.47 14.79 -9.43
N SER A 69 0.86 13.71 -10.13
CA SER A 69 0.58 12.34 -9.73
C SER A 69 1.73 11.43 -10.14
N VAL A 70 2.03 10.45 -9.28
CA VAL A 70 2.97 9.35 -9.56
C VAL A 70 2.54 8.55 -10.78
N ALA A 71 1.25 8.52 -11.11
CA ALA A 71 0.72 7.87 -12.30
C ALA A 71 1.34 8.39 -13.62
N TYR A 72 1.83 9.63 -13.62
CA TYR A 72 2.61 10.16 -14.75
C TYR A 72 3.88 9.36 -15.03
N CYS A 73 4.49 8.79 -13.97
CA CYS A 73 5.76 8.07 -14.02
C CYS A 73 5.61 6.60 -14.42
N SER A 74 4.38 6.04 -14.46
CA SER A 74 4.12 4.61 -14.60
C SER A 74 4.83 3.95 -15.78
N GLN A 75 4.85 4.58 -16.94
CA GLN A 75 5.50 4.01 -18.13
C GLN A 75 7.01 3.85 -17.98
N GLU A 76 7.68 4.86 -17.41
CA GLU A 76 9.13 4.82 -17.21
C GLU A 76 9.50 3.88 -16.07
N VAL A 77 8.66 3.79 -15.04
CA VAL A 77 8.83 2.83 -13.93
C VAL A 77 8.80 1.39 -14.46
N LEU A 78 7.80 1.05 -15.27
CA LEU A 78 7.71 -0.28 -15.86
C LEU A 78 8.87 -0.59 -16.77
N ARG A 79 9.25 0.37 -17.62
CA ARG A 79 10.40 0.21 -18.51
C ARG A 79 11.70 -0.01 -17.73
N ALA A 80 11.93 0.75 -16.65
CA ALA A 80 13.09 0.57 -15.80
C ALA A 80 13.07 -0.80 -15.10
N ALA A 81 11.89 -1.29 -14.69
CA ALA A 81 11.75 -2.60 -14.09
C ALA A 81 12.02 -3.73 -15.09
N GLU A 82 11.58 -3.60 -16.33
CA GLU A 82 11.89 -4.55 -17.41
C GLU A 82 13.39 -4.57 -17.73
N GLU A 83 14.03 -3.40 -17.82
CA GLU A 83 15.48 -3.28 -18.01
C GLU A 83 16.26 -3.93 -16.85
N ALA A 84 15.83 -3.73 -15.59
CA ALA A 84 16.45 -4.35 -14.43
C ALA A 84 16.32 -5.89 -14.44
N ARG A 85 15.15 -6.42 -14.82
CA ARG A 85 14.94 -7.87 -14.96
C ARG A 85 15.81 -8.47 -16.07
N ALA A 86 15.89 -7.80 -17.22
CA ALA A 86 16.74 -8.24 -18.33
C ALA A 86 18.24 -8.28 -17.94
N ALA A 87 18.71 -7.26 -17.19
CA ALA A 87 20.07 -7.20 -16.69
C ALA A 87 20.39 -8.33 -15.69
N GLN A 88 19.43 -8.68 -14.82
CA GLN A 88 19.59 -9.80 -13.88
C GLN A 88 19.67 -11.16 -14.58
N THR A 89 18.93 -11.33 -15.65
CA THR A 89 18.94 -12.58 -16.45
C THR A 89 20.27 -12.77 -17.19
N GLN A 90 20.95 -11.67 -17.57
CA GLN A 90 22.24 -11.73 -18.27
C GLN A 90 23.44 -11.93 -17.32
N ASN A 91 23.34 -11.52 -16.07
CA ASN A 91 24.47 -11.53 -15.13
C ASN A 91 24.54 -12.75 -14.19
N GLY A 92 23.61 -13.67 -14.24
CA GLY A 92 23.71 -15.04 -13.61
C GLY A 92 24.07 -15.11 -12.13
N MET A 93 24.07 -14.01 -11.36
CA MET A 93 24.37 -14.00 -9.93
C MET A 93 23.23 -13.41 -9.12
N PRO A 94 22.73 -14.13 -8.11
CA PRO A 94 21.85 -13.53 -7.12
C PRO A 94 22.68 -12.54 -6.30
N LYS A 95 22.31 -11.26 -6.33
CA LYS A 95 22.95 -10.25 -5.48
C LYS A 95 22.76 -10.65 -4.01
N ALA A 96 23.87 -10.77 -3.31
CA ALA A 96 23.92 -11.17 -1.90
C ALA A 96 22.97 -10.29 -1.07
N ALA A 97 22.25 -10.95 -0.16
CA ALA A 97 21.45 -10.27 0.86
C ALA A 97 22.34 -9.33 1.66
N GLU A 98 22.02 -8.07 1.68
CA GLU A 98 22.62 -7.11 2.62
C GLU A 98 22.32 -7.57 4.06
N ALA A 99 23.31 -7.42 4.93
CA ALA A 99 23.23 -7.78 6.33
C ALA A 99 22.01 -7.12 7.00
N PRO A 100 21.35 -7.75 7.99
CA PRO A 100 20.19 -7.19 8.63
C PRO A 100 20.56 -5.88 9.31
N ALA A 101 20.08 -4.75 8.76
CA ALA A 101 20.02 -3.51 9.51
C ALA A 101 19.24 -3.76 10.80
N ALA A 102 19.64 -3.12 11.90
CA ALA A 102 18.92 -3.19 13.16
C ALA A 102 17.41 -3.03 12.91
N ALA A 103 16.59 -3.84 13.60
CA ALA A 103 15.15 -3.80 13.42
C ALA A 103 14.65 -2.35 13.55
N PRO A 104 13.96 -1.80 12.54
CA PRO A 104 13.60 -0.38 12.51
C PRO A 104 12.60 0.02 13.60
N PHE A 105 12.03 -0.94 14.32
CA PHE A 105 11.04 -0.71 15.38
C PHE A 105 11.38 -1.51 16.63
N SER A 106 11.16 -0.89 17.78
CA SER A 106 11.25 -1.57 19.08
C SER A 106 10.03 -2.48 19.30
N PRO A 107 10.17 -3.52 20.14
CA PRO A 107 9.04 -4.37 20.51
C PRO A 107 7.87 -3.56 21.12
N GLU A 108 8.18 -2.50 21.88
CA GLU A 108 7.19 -1.62 22.51
C GLU A 108 6.39 -0.83 21.48
N GLU A 109 7.03 -0.32 20.44
CA GLU A 109 6.36 0.38 19.34
C GLU A 109 5.40 -0.54 18.60
N ILE A 110 5.84 -1.78 18.30
CA ILE A 110 5.01 -2.79 17.65
C ILE A 110 3.81 -3.15 18.51
N GLN A 111 4.01 -3.37 19.82
CA GLN A 111 2.92 -3.65 20.74
C GLN A 111 1.94 -2.47 20.86
N GLY A 112 2.46 -1.25 20.90
CA GLY A 112 1.66 -0.04 20.90
C GLY A 112 0.80 0.08 19.62
N PHE A 113 1.36 -0.25 18.47
CA PHE A 113 0.67 -0.27 17.20
C PHE A 113 -0.45 -1.32 17.15
N LEU A 114 -0.16 -2.57 17.50
CA LEU A 114 -1.15 -3.64 17.54
C LEU A 114 -2.31 -3.33 18.50
N ARG A 115 -2.03 -2.70 19.64
CA ARG A 115 -3.04 -2.26 20.59
C ARG A 115 -3.95 -1.17 19.99
N ARG A 116 -3.37 -0.15 19.35
CA ARG A 116 -4.16 0.90 18.66
C ARG A 116 -5.09 0.33 17.61
N ILE A 117 -4.58 -0.57 16.75
CA ILE A 117 -5.41 -1.25 15.75
C ILE A 117 -6.55 -2.01 16.40
N LEU A 118 -6.25 -2.79 17.44
CA LEU A 118 -7.24 -3.58 18.15
C LEU A 118 -8.37 -2.73 18.73
N GLU A 119 -8.04 -1.59 19.35
CA GLU A 119 -9.02 -0.64 19.88
C GLU A 119 -9.96 -0.11 18.79
N VAL A 120 -9.40 0.17 17.61
CA VAL A 120 -10.20 0.67 16.48
C VAL A 120 -11.10 -0.43 15.91
N VAL A 121 -10.59 -1.65 15.73
CA VAL A 121 -11.39 -2.79 15.25
C VAL A 121 -12.50 -3.12 16.26
N ASP A 122 -12.23 -3.11 17.55
CA ASP A 122 -13.25 -3.31 18.59
C ASP A 122 -14.31 -2.19 18.61
N ARG A 123 -13.94 -0.96 18.26
CA ARG A 123 -14.88 0.17 18.09
C ARG A 123 -15.74 -0.02 16.84
N ALA A 124 -15.13 -0.38 15.72
CA ALA A 124 -15.85 -0.66 14.48
C ALA A 124 -16.85 -1.82 14.66
N LYS A 125 -16.46 -2.88 15.38
CA LYS A 125 -17.33 -4.00 15.74
C LYS A 125 -18.59 -3.52 16.49
N ARG A 126 -18.42 -2.71 17.53
CA ARG A 126 -19.54 -2.18 18.31
C ARG A 126 -20.51 -1.39 17.44
N ARG A 127 -19.98 -0.48 16.59
CA ARG A 127 -20.79 0.29 15.63
C ARG A 127 -21.55 -0.62 14.67
N GLY A 128 -20.90 -1.64 14.12
CA GLY A 128 -21.54 -2.60 13.22
C GLY A 128 -22.74 -3.31 13.87
N VAL A 129 -22.57 -3.77 15.11
CA VAL A 129 -23.65 -4.41 15.88
C VAL A 129 -24.78 -3.41 16.18
N GLU A 130 -24.48 -2.20 16.62
CA GLU A 130 -25.46 -1.14 16.88
C GLU A 130 -26.27 -0.75 15.64
N GLN A 131 -25.66 -0.85 14.44
CA GLN A 131 -26.31 -0.61 13.15
C GLN A 131 -27.05 -1.84 12.60
N GLY A 132 -27.14 -2.93 13.36
CA GLY A 132 -27.80 -4.16 12.94
C GLY A 132 -27.02 -5.02 11.95
N GLN A 133 -25.74 -4.71 11.72
CA GLN A 133 -24.85 -5.47 10.84
C GLN A 133 -24.15 -6.61 11.62
N GLN A 134 -24.94 -7.57 12.10
CA GLN A 134 -24.42 -8.63 12.99
C GLN A 134 -23.31 -9.44 12.34
N VAL A 135 -23.43 -9.79 11.05
CA VAL A 135 -22.40 -10.56 10.32
C VAL A 135 -21.08 -9.80 10.27
N LEU A 136 -21.11 -8.48 10.03
CA LEU A 136 -19.90 -7.65 10.10
C LEU A 136 -19.32 -7.62 11.51
N GLY A 137 -20.19 -7.53 12.52
CA GLY A 137 -19.78 -7.59 13.92
C GLY A 137 -19.03 -8.87 14.26
N ASP A 138 -19.48 -10.02 13.77
CA ASP A 138 -18.86 -11.33 13.97
C ASP A 138 -17.52 -11.45 13.21
N ASP A 139 -17.44 -10.97 11.97
CA ASP A 139 -16.20 -10.91 11.20
C ASP A 139 -15.14 -10.03 11.91
N LEU A 140 -15.55 -8.85 12.40
CA LEU A 140 -14.67 -7.95 13.15
C LEU A 140 -14.25 -8.54 14.52
N ALA A 141 -15.12 -9.30 15.17
CA ALA A 141 -14.77 -10.04 16.39
C ALA A 141 -13.69 -11.10 16.12
N SER A 142 -13.81 -11.84 15.02
CA SER A 142 -12.81 -12.81 14.59
C SER A 142 -11.47 -12.15 14.28
N ALA A 143 -11.48 -11.00 13.58
CA ALA A 143 -10.28 -10.23 13.30
C ALA A 143 -9.60 -9.72 14.58
N ALA A 144 -10.38 -9.21 15.53
CA ALA A 144 -9.88 -8.76 16.82
C ALA A 144 -9.26 -9.92 17.64
N ALA A 145 -9.83 -11.12 17.59
CA ALA A 145 -9.26 -12.31 18.22
C ALA A 145 -7.88 -12.64 17.61
N THR A 146 -7.79 -12.67 16.28
CA THR A 146 -6.51 -12.91 15.55
C THR A 146 -5.47 -11.85 15.90
N LEU A 147 -5.86 -10.56 16.00
CA LEU A 147 -4.92 -9.49 16.42
C LEU A 147 -4.41 -9.71 17.84
N ARG A 148 -5.26 -10.16 18.77
CA ARG A 148 -4.85 -10.48 20.16
C ARG A 148 -3.85 -11.65 20.17
N GLU A 149 -4.10 -12.68 19.37
CA GLU A 149 -3.16 -13.81 19.24
C GLU A 149 -1.80 -13.37 18.68
N ILE A 150 -1.81 -12.53 17.62
CA ILE A 150 -0.59 -11.95 17.09
C ILE A 150 0.16 -11.17 18.17
N ALA A 151 -0.52 -10.27 18.87
CA ALA A 151 0.09 -9.45 19.92
C ALA A 151 0.67 -10.29 21.05
N ALA A 152 -0.02 -11.34 21.50
CA ALA A 152 0.44 -12.25 22.54
C ALA A 152 1.69 -13.03 22.10
N GLN A 153 1.71 -13.52 20.85
CA GLN A 153 2.86 -14.26 20.32
C GLN A 153 4.09 -13.37 20.17
N GLU A 154 3.92 -12.14 19.66
CA GLU A 154 5.04 -11.20 19.52
C GLU A 154 5.56 -10.71 20.90
N SER A 155 4.71 -10.63 21.92
CA SER A 155 5.16 -10.33 23.29
C SER A 155 6.01 -11.43 23.91
N SER A 156 5.84 -12.66 23.47
CA SER A 156 6.56 -13.83 24.01
C SER A 156 7.88 -14.11 23.29
N ARG A 157 8.15 -13.43 22.17
CA ARG A 157 9.36 -13.64 21.36
C ARG A 157 10.47 -12.68 21.79
N PRO A 158 11.71 -13.17 21.92
CA PRO A 158 12.87 -12.30 22.23
C PRO A 158 13.24 -11.38 21.06
N THR A 159 12.90 -11.77 19.83
CA THR A 159 13.13 -10.99 18.61
C THR A 159 11.90 -11.08 17.71
N VAL A 160 11.42 -9.93 17.24
CA VAL A 160 10.28 -9.86 16.34
C VAL A 160 10.74 -10.13 14.90
N ASN A 161 10.09 -11.07 14.24
CA ASN A 161 10.26 -11.27 12.80
C ASN A 161 9.28 -10.35 12.05
N LEU A 162 9.75 -9.16 11.68
CA LEU A 162 8.93 -8.14 11.02
C LEU A 162 8.30 -8.63 9.71
N GLN A 163 8.98 -9.48 8.95
CA GLN A 163 8.46 -10.02 7.69
C GLN A 163 7.29 -10.99 7.94
N GLU A 164 7.42 -11.86 8.92
CA GLU A 164 6.35 -12.78 9.32
C GLU A 164 5.13 -12.01 9.86
N LEU A 165 5.39 -11.02 10.71
CA LEU A 165 4.35 -10.16 11.28
C LEU A 165 3.61 -9.40 10.18
N GLU A 166 4.31 -8.75 9.26
CA GLU A 166 3.71 -8.03 8.14
C GLU A 166 2.88 -8.94 7.24
N MET A 167 3.36 -10.14 6.94
CA MET A 167 2.59 -11.10 6.15
C MET A 167 1.29 -11.50 6.86
N ARG A 168 1.31 -11.71 8.18
CA ARG A 168 0.11 -12.03 8.97
C ARG A 168 -0.88 -10.87 9.00
N LEU A 169 -0.39 -9.66 9.16
CA LEU A 169 -1.21 -8.43 9.11
C LEU A 169 -1.84 -8.23 7.73
N THR A 170 -1.09 -8.47 6.67
CA THR A 170 -1.60 -8.41 5.28
C THR A 170 -2.75 -9.41 5.07
N VAL A 171 -2.56 -10.67 5.46
CA VAL A 171 -3.63 -11.69 5.35
C VAL A 171 -4.87 -11.29 6.16
N LEU A 172 -4.69 -10.73 7.34
CA LEU A 172 -5.80 -10.25 8.17
C LEU A 172 -6.52 -9.06 7.52
N GLU A 173 -5.77 -8.11 6.94
CA GLU A 173 -6.34 -6.97 6.22
C GLU A 173 -7.15 -7.39 5.00
N GLU A 174 -6.71 -8.42 4.27
CA GLU A 174 -7.48 -8.97 3.14
C GLU A 174 -8.80 -9.60 3.59
N ARG A 175 -8.77 -10.37 4.69
CA ARG A 175 -9.99 -10.93 5.29
C ARG A 175 -10.97 -9.84 5.73
N LEU A 176 -10.46 -8.80 6.39
CA LEU A 176 -11.26 -7.63 6.78
C LEU A 176 -11.84 -6.94 5.55
N THR A 177 -11.05 -6.70 4.52
CA THR A 177 -11.52 -6.07 3.28
C THR A 177 -12.66 -6.87 2.63
N ALA A 178 -12.55 -8.19 2.60
CA ALA A 178 -13.62 -9.06 2.11
C ALA A 178 -14.90 -8.96 2.96
N ALA A 179 -14.76 -8.90 4.29
CA ALA A 179 -15.91 -8.72 5.20
C ALA A 179 -16.58 -7.35 5.00
N LEU A 180 -15.79 -6.27 4.90
CA LEU A 180 -16.29 -4.93 4.64
C LEU A 180 -16.99 -4.83 3.29
N THR A 181 -16.44 -5.48 2.25
CA THR A 181 -17.08 -5.53 0.93
C THR A 181 -18.46 -6.21 1.00
N ARG A 182 -18.57 -7.34 1.71
CA ARG A 182 -19.87 -8.04 1.89
C ARG A 182 -20.89 -7.20 2.65
N ALA A 183 -20.43 -6.43 3.63
CA ALA A 183 -21.29 -5.59 4.46
C ALA A 183 -21.73 -4.29 3.77
N SER A 184 -21.05 -3.91 2.69
CA SER A 184 -21.30 -2.66 1.96
C SER A 184 -22.46 -2.80 0.98
N SER A 185 -23.27 -1.75 0.83
CA SER A 185 -24.32 -1.71 -0.18
C SER A 185 -23.73 -1.63 -1.60
N LEU A 186 -24.48 -2.13 -2.58
CA LEU A 186 -24.08 -2.02 -3.99
C LEU A 186 -23.92 -0.57 -4.44
N GLU A 187 -24.72 0.34 -3.91
CA GLU A 187 -24.62 1.78 -4.21
C GLU A 187 -23.31 2.38 -3.71
N LEU A 188 -22.88 2.02 -2.49
CA LEU A 188 -21.60 2.46 -1.92
C LEU A 188 -20.42 1.94 -2.76
N LEU A 189 -20.43 0.66 -3.11
CA LEU A 189 -19.37 0.05 -3.93
C LEU A 189 -19.33 0.65 -5.34
N ALA A 190 -20.47 0.89 -5.96
CA ALA A 190 -20.58 1.57 -7.25
C ALA A 190 -20.07 3.02 -7.16
N GLY A 191 -20.35 3.72 -6.05
CA GLY A 191 -19.80 5.05 -5.78
C GLY A 191 -18.28 5.07 -5.78
N PHE A 192 -17.64 4.14 -5.06
CA PHE A 192 -16.18 4.01 -5.04
C PHE A 192 -15.60 3.61 -6.40
N SER A 193 -16.26 2.71 -7.12
CA SER A 193 -15.87 2.34 -8.49
C SER A 193 -15.91 3.54 -9.42
N ASN A 194 -16.95 4.34 -9.37
CA ASN A 194 -17.06 5.56 -10.17
C ASN A 194 -15.99 6.61 -9.80
N GLU A 195 -15.64 6.71 -8.53
CA GLU A 195 -14.58 7.62 -8.06
C GLU A 195 -13.23 7.24 -8.66
N VAL A 196 -12.84 5.95 -8.57
CA VAL A 196 -11.57 5.49 -9.14
C VAL A 196 -11.55 5.63 -10.66
N GLN A 197 -12.64 5.31 -11.36
CA GLN A 197 -12.72 5.46 -12.81
C GLN A 197 -12.50 6.92 -13.28
N ARG A 198 -13.08 7.89 -12.55
CA ARG A 198 -12.85 9.32 -12.84
C ARG A 198 -11.40 9.73 -12.57
N ALA A 199 -10.84 9.28 -11.44
CA ALA A 199 -9.45 9.58 -11.08
C ALA A 199 -8.45 8.99 -12.08
N MET A 200 -8.73 7.81 -12.61
CA MET A 200 -7.88 7.09 -13.56
C MET A 200 -8.05 7.56 -15.02
N ALA A 201 -9.14 8.23 -15.36
CA ALA A 201 -9.46 8.60 -16.75
C ALA A 201 -8.29 9.25 -17.51
N PRO A 202 -7.49 10.18 -16.94
CA PRO A 202 -6.36 10.80 -17.64
C PRO A 202 -5.20 9.83 -17.92
N TYR A 203 -5.09 8.75 -17.18
CA TYR A 203 -3.94 7.83 -17.18
C TYR A 203 -4.27 6.48 -17.85
N ARG A 204 -5.55 6.13 -18.01
CA ARG A 204 -6.03 4.82 -18.47
C ARG A 204 -5.41 4.37 -19.80
N ARG A 205 -5.19 5.29 -20.74
CA ARG A 205 -4.58 4.97 -22.05
C ARG A 205 -3.11 4.54 -21.95
N LYS A 206 -2.47 4.77 -20.80
CA LYS A 206 -1.04 4.50 -20.57
C LYS A 206 -0.82 3.28 -19.67
N MET A 207 -1.89 2.63 -19.22
CA MET A 207 -1.84 1.49 -18.31
C MET A 207 -2.35 0.23 -19.00
N SER A 208 -1.76 -0.93 -18.67
CA SER A 208 -2.31 -2.23 -19.06
C SER A 208 -3.58 -2.55 -18.29
N ALA A 209 -4.40 -3.47 -18.81
CA ALA A 209 -5.60 -3.94 -18.12
C ALA A 209 -5.29 -4.48 -16.71
N ALA A 210 -4.23 -5.29 -16.59
CA ALA A 210 -3.81 -5.84 -15.30
C ALA A 210 -3.43 -4.77 -14.27
N GLN A 211 -2.80 -3.66 -14.72
CA GLN A 211 -2.48 -2.53 -13.84
C GLN A 211 -3.74 -1.78 -13.41
N ILE A 212 -4.69 -1.60 -14.33
CA ILE A 212 -5.98 -0.97 -14.02
C ILE A 212 -6.72 -1.79 -12.97
N ASP A 213 -6.82 -3.11 -13.17
CA ASP A 213 -7.50 -4.01 -12.23
C ASP A 213 -6.84 -4.02 -10.84
N SER A 214 -5.51 -4.04 -10.79
CA SER A 214 -4.78 -3.98 -9.52
C SER A 214 -5.03 -2.65 -8.81
N LEU A 215 -4.96 -1.55 -9.53
CA LEU A 215 -5.18 -0.21 -8.99
C LEU A 215 -6.62 -0.02 -8.49
N GLU A 216 -7.61 -0.52 -9.23
CA GLU A 216 -9.01 -0.47 -8.81
C GLU A 216 -9.23 -1.25 -7.50
N ARG A 217 -8.64 -2.44 -7.36
CA ARG A 217 -8.72 -3.24 -6.13
C ARG A 217 -8.09 -2.52 -4.94
N GLN A 218 -6.91 -1.94 -5.11
CA GLN A 218 -6.22 -1.22 -4.03
C GLN A 218 -6.97 0.04 -3.63
N PHE A 219 -7.50 0.76 -4.60
CA PHE A 219 -8.32 1.94 -4.33
C PHE A 219 -9.60 1.58 -3.56
N LEU A 220 -10.32 0.54 -4.01
CA LEU A 220 -11.52 0.07 -3.33
C LEU A 220 -11.21 -0.35 -1.88
N LYS A 221 -10.15 -1.14 -1.68
CA LYS A 221 -9.68 -1.56 -0.36
C LYS A 221 -9.44 -0.35 0.56
N LYS A 222 -8.70 0.64 0.06
CA LYS A 222 -8.44 1.87 0.81
C LYS A 222 -9.72 2.60 1.18
N ARG A 223 -10.63 2.79 0.20
CA ARG A 223 -11.91 3.50 0.44
C ARG A 223 -12.82 2.78 1.43
N LEU A 224 -12.84 1.44 1.40
CA LEU A 224 -13.57 0.64 2.38
C LEU A 224 -13.00 0.83 3.79
N LEU A 225 -11.69 0.71 3.96
CA LEU A 225 -11.05 0.91 5.25
C LEU A 225 -11.30 2.34 5.80
N GLU A 226 -11.20 3.36 4.95
CA GLU A 226 -11.52 4.75 5.31
C GLU A 226 -12.99 4.92 5.71
N TYR A 227 -13.91 4.36 4.94
CA TYR A 227 -15.36 4.48 5.22
C TYR A 227 -15.76 3.85 6.55
N TYR A 228 -15.19 2.68 6.86
CA TYR A 228 -15.42 1.99 8.14
C TYR A 228 -14.50 2.48 9.26
N GLU A 229 -13.66 3.47 9.00
CA GLU A 229 -12.69 4.05 9.95
C GLU A 229 -11.74 3.00 10.54
N ILE A 230 -11.33 2.01 9.75
CA ILE A 230 -10.36 0.98 10.13
C ILE A 230 -9.01 1.37 9.54
N PRO A 231 -7.93 1.45 10.34
CA PRO A 231 -6.61 1.77 9.84
C PRO A 231 -6.06 0.61 8.98
N ARG A 232 -5.07 0.91 8.15
CA ARG A 232 -4.30 -0.12 7.44
C ARG A 232 -3.55 -0.99 8.45
N LEU A 233 -3.62 -2.29 8.23
CA LEU A 233 -2.95 -3.28 9.07
C LEU A 233 -1.56 -3.59 8.53
N SER A 234 -0.72 -2.59 8.46
CA SER A 234 0.65 -2.73 8.00
C SER A 234 1.58 -1.95 8.91
N LEU A 235 2.73 -2.53 9.22
CA LEU A 235 3.78 -1.90 10.02
C LEU A 235 4.32 -0.62 9.37
N PHE A 236 4.03 -0.40 8.09
CA PHE A 236 4.33 0.86 7.40
C PHE A 236 3.64 2.08 8.04
N PHE A 237 2.51 1.87 8.73
CA PHE A 237 1.73 2.94 9.39
C PHE A 237 2.01 3.01 10.90
N LEU A 238 3.06 2.37 11.37
CA LEU A 238 3.52 2.42 12.76
C LEU A 238 4.18 3.76 13.05
#